data_cdbae4b68c5856d428d943aa080cc367
#
_entry.id   cdbae4b68c5856d428d943aa080cc367
#
_cell.length_a   1.000
_cell.length_b   1.000
_cell.length_c   1.000
_cell.angle_alpha   90.00
_cell.angle_beta   90.00
_cell.angle_gamma   90.00
#
_symmetry.space_group_name_H-M   'P 1'
#
loop_
_entity.id
_entity.type
_entity.pdbx_description
1 polymer ?
#
loop_
_entity_poly.entity_id
_entity_poly.type
_entity_poly.pdbx_seq_one_letter_code
_entity_poly.pdbx_strand_id
1 'polypeptide(L)'
;KIPVKQGDTLFIPGGFPHAIGEGILMVEIMERSDLAIRFEFEKAGYTLPESARFMGRGLDFCLEAFDFSTVPVGQVQERYFFEPRRVKDFPGGGGSLYQLIGPETTPCMEVGKAVIRGPVLRREDRCQIGIVTKGKALVETALDRRELGPFDTFFLPAGGSGLRISPLDGPVEILECCPPRP
;
A
#
# COMPACT_ATOMS: atom_id res chain seq x y z
N LYS A 1 -8.12 -15.02 -14.99
CA LYS A 1 -7.75 -13.62 -14.68
C LYS A 1 -8.85 -13.00 -13.84
N ILE A 2 -8.48 -12.25 -12.81
CA ILE A 2 -9.40 -11.51 -11.94
C ILE A 2 -9.32 -10.04 -12.35
N PRO A 3 -10.43 -9.40 -12.77
CA PRO A 3 -10.43 -7.99 -13.10
C PRO A 3 -10.29 -7.14 -11.83
N VAL A 4 -9.53 -6.06 -11.93
CA VAL A 4 -9.37 -5.06 -10.89
C VAL A 4 -9.73 -3.68 -11.42
N LYS A 5 -10.14 -2.78 -10.54
CA LYS A 5 -10.48 -1.38 -10.83
C LYS A 5 -9.76 -0.42 -9.90
N GLN A 6 -9.74 0.83 -10.25
CA GLN A 6 -9.16 1.88 -9.40
C GLN A 6 -9.84 1.90 -8.02
N GLY A 7 -9.02 1.89 -6.99
CA GLY A 7 -9.45 1.90 -5.59
C GLY A 7 -9.56 0.53 -4.95
N ASP A 8 -9.42 -0.55 -5.71
CA ASP A 8 -9.36 -1.89 -5.15
C ASP A 8 -8.14 -2.03 -4.23
N THR A 9 -8.35 -2.72 -3.13
CA THR A 9 -7.31 -3.08 -2.16
C THR A 9 -7.27 -4.58 -2.05
N LEU A 10 -6.07 -5.17 -2.25
CA LEU A 10 -5.86 -6.60 -2.17
C LEU A 10 -4.80 -6.91 -1.12
N PHE A 11 -5.00 -7.98 -0.37
CA PHE A 11 -3.97 -8.60 0.45
C PHE A 11 -3.64 -9.97 -0.11
N ILE A 12 -2.38 -10.15 -0.49
CA ILE A 12 -1.86 -11.42 -1.02
C ILE A 12 -0.99 -12.06 0.06
N PRO A 13 -1.38 -13.20 0.64
CA PRO A 13 -0.57 -13.87 1.64
C PRO A 13 0.77 -14.36 1.07
N GLY A 14 1.78 -14.48 1.94
CA GLY A 14 3.03 -15.13 1.58
C GLY A 14 2.79 -16.56 1.09
N GLY A 15 3.59 -16.99 0.10
CA GLY A 15 3.45 -18.30 -0.53
C GLY A 15 2.32 -18.42 -1.56
N PHE A 16 1.43 -17.43 -1.67
CA PHE A 16 0.34 -17.48 -2.65
C PHE A 16 0.83 -17.05 -4.05
N PRO A 17 0.84 -17.96 -5.05
CA PRO A 17 1.30 -17.65 -6.39
C PRO A 17 0.39 -16.63 -7.06
N HIS A 18 0.97 -15.53 -7.54
CA HIS A 18 0.20 -14.49 -8.21
C HIS A 18 1.04 -13.79 -9.28
N ALA A 19 0.36 -13.13 -10.19
CA ALA A 19 0.99 -12.27 -11.18
C ALA A 19 0.11 -11.04 -11.42
N ILE A 20 0.77 -9.91 -11.70
CA ILE A 20 0.10 -8.66 -12.01
C ILE A 20 -0.02 -8.52 -13.52
N GLY A 21 -1.23 -8.26 -13.96
CA GLY A 21 -1.55 -8.09 -15.37
C GLY A 21 -0.99 -6.79 -15.95
N GLU A 22 -0.99 -6.71 -17.24
CA GLU A 22 -0.59 -5.53 -18.00
C GLU A 22 -1.55 -4.35 -17.77
N GLY A 23 -1.01 -3.12 -17.79
CA GLY A 23 -1.79 -1.89 -17.68
C GLY A 23 -2.24 -1.52 -16.26
N ILE A 24 -1.71 -2.16 -15.22
CA ILE A 24 -2.03 -1.87 -13.83
C ILE A 24 -0.96 -0.94 -13.24
N LEU A 25 -1.40 0.19 -12.68
CA LEU A 25 -0.61 1.02 -11.79
C LEU A 25 -1.07 0.76 -10.34
N MET A 26 -0.16 0.38 -9.48
CA MET A 26 -0.48 0.05 -8.09
C MET A 26 0.57 0.58 -7.12
N VAL A 27 0.17 0.67 -5.86
CA VAL A 27 1.09 0.79 -4.72
C VAL A 27 1.21 -0.59 -4.10
N GLU A 28 2.40 -1.15 -4.10
CA GLU A 28 2.72 -2.41 -3.45
C GLU A 28 3.46 -2.15 -2.15
N ILE A 29 2.96 -2.76 -1.08
CA ILE A 29 3.54 -2.68 0.27
C ILE A 29 3.84 -4.11 0.71
N MET A 30 5.09 -4.39 1.00
CA MET A 30 5.54 -5.73 1.38
C MET A 30 6.05 -5.75 2.82
N GLU A 31 6.04 -6.94 3.42
CA GLU A 31 6.80 -7.20 4.63
C GLU A 31 8.28 -6.86 4.43
N ARG A 32 8.98 -6.56 5.53
CA ARG A 32 10.42 -6.30 5.53
C ARG A 32 11.25 -7.56 5.25
N SER A 33 10.96 -8.26 4.18
CA SER A 33 11.78 -9.35 3.69
C SER A 33 11.96 -9.18 2.19
N ASP A 34 13.17 -9.36 1.70
CA ASP A 34 13.46 -9.35 0.26
C ASP A 34 13.36 -10.78 -0.32
N LEU A 35 12.47 -11.59 0.25
CA LEU A 35 12.26 -12.97 -0.19
C LEU A 35 11.19 -13.01 -1.28
N ALA A 36 11.59 -12.64 -2.50
CA ALA A 36 10.73 -12.70 -3.67
C ALA A 36 11.17 -13.83 -4.60
N ILE A 37 10.37 -14.89 -4.68
CA ILE A 37 10.58 -15.97 -5.63
C ILE A 37 9.89 -15.62 -6.93
N ARG A 38 10.64 -15.53 -8.04
CA ARG A 38 10.13 -15.15 -9.35
C ARG A 38 10.12 -16.34 -10.27
N PHE A 39 9.04 -16.52 -11.01
CA PHE A 39 8.86 -17.54 -12.04
C PHE A 39 8.69 -16.96 -13.45
N GLU A 40 8.65 -15.64 -13.58
CA GLU A 40 8.75 -14.94 -14.87
C GLU A 40 10.21 -14.56 -15.08
N PHE A 41 10.85 -15.19 -16.06
CA PHE A 41 12.28 -15.03 -16.30
C PHE A 41 12.60 -14.08 -17.46
N GLU A 42 11.60 -13.74 -18.26
CA GLU A 42 11.76 -12.85 -19.41
C GLU A 42 10.68 -11.77 -19.37
N LYS A 43 11.10 -10.50 -19.36
CA LYS A 43 10.19 -9.36 -19.38
C LYS A 43 10.83 -8.13 -19.99
N ALA A 44 10.12 -7.47 -20.91
CA ALA A 44 10.54 -6.22 -21.54
C ALA A 44 11.96 -6.26 -22.14
N GLY A 45 12.37 -7.40 -22.72
CA GLY A 45 13.69 -7.59 -23.33
C GLY A 45 14.81 -7.93 -22.34
N TYR A 46 14.51 -8.06 -21.06
CA TYR A 46 15.45 -8.53 -20.06
C TYR A 46 15.18 -10.00 -19.73
N THR A 47 16.23 -10.82 -19.73
CA THR A 47 16.19 -12.22 -19.30
C THR A 47 16.95 -12.37 -17.98
N LEU A 48 16.28 -12.86 -16.96
CA LEU A 48 16.92 -13.13 -15.66
C LEU A 48 17.95 -14.26 -15.82
N PRO A 49 19.24 -14.03 -15.48
CA PRO A 49 20.26 -15.06 -15.54
C PRO A 49 19.89 -16.30 -14.72
N GLU A 50 20.25 -17.47 -15.18
CA GLU A 50 19.90 -18.73 -14.50
C GLU A 50 20.44 -18.77 -13.05
N SER A 51 21.63 -18.22 -12.82
CA SER A 51 22.21 -18.10 -11.48
C SER A 51 21.40 -17.23 -10.50
N ALA A 52 20.57 -16.32 -11.02
CA ALA A 52 19.69 -15.45 -10.20
C ALA A 52 18.24 -16.00 -10.07
N ARG A 53 17.93 -17.05 -10.81
CA ARG A 53 16.63 -17.73 -10.68
C ARG A 53 16.60 -18.51 -9.36
N PHE A 54 15.40 -18.64 -8.79
CA PHE A 54 15.19 -19.46 -7.61
C PHE A 54 16.09 -19.11 -6.42
N MET A 55 16.54 -17.85 -6.32
CA MET A 55 17.41 -17.37 -5.24
C MET A 55 18.73 -18.18 -5.11
N GLY A 56 19.19 -18.81 -6.19
CA GLY A 56 20.35 -19.71 -6.19
C GLY A 56 20.17 -21.05 -5.48
N ARG A 57 18.94 -21.41 -5.07
CA ARG A 57 18.62 -22.61 -4.28
C ARG A 57 17.90 -23.72 -5.05
N GLY A 58 17.61 -23.48 -6.31
CA GLY A 58 16.94 -24.43 -7.18
C GLY A 58 15.41 -24.39 -7.11
N LEU A 59 14.79 -25.00 -8.12
CA LEU A 59 13.36 -25.00 -8.30
C LEU A 59 12.62 -25.69 -7.15
N ASP A 60 13.06 -26.87 -6.76
CA ASP A 60 12.36 -27.69 -5.75
C ASP A 60 12.27 -26.93 -4.42
N PHE A 61 13.36 -26.31 -3.99
CA PHE A 61 13.34 -25.46 -2.80
C PHE A 61 12.33 -24.31 -2.90
N CYS A 62 12.24 -23.68 -4.05
CA CYS A 62 11.30 -22.58 -4.25
C CYS A 62 9.84 -23.05 -4.28
N LEU A 63 9.59 -24.25 -4.80
CA LEU A 63 8.25 -24.83 -4.81
C LEU A 63 7.75 -25.18 -3.40
N GLU A 64 8.64 -25.49 -2.46
CA GLU A 64 8.24 -25.74 -1.05
C GLU A 64 7.64 -24.51 -0.37
N ALA A 65 7.95 -23.29 -0.86
CA ALA A 65 7.39 -22.05 -0.34
C ALA A 65 5.96 -21.74 -0.84
N PHE A 66 5.47 -22.49 -1.83
CA PHE A 66 4.15 -22.24 -2.41
C PHE A 66 3.02 -22.81 -1.58
N ASP A 67 1.97 -22.04 -1.41
CA ASP A 67 0.67 -22.53 -1.01
C ASP A 67 -0.06 -23.08 -2.25
N PHE A 68 -0.12 -24.40 -2.37
CA PHE A 68 -0.81 -25.09 -3.46
C PHE A 68 -2.31 -25.26 -3.20
N SER A 69 -2.86 -24.67 -2.16
CA SER A 69 -4.29 -24.70 -1.94
C SER A 69 -5.03 -23.99 -3.08
N THR A 70 -6.15 -24.56 -3.48
CA THR A 70 -6.96 -23.99 -4.55
C THR A 70 -8.07 -23.11 -3.99
N VAL A 71 -8.26 -21.94 -4.58
CA VAL A 71 -9.38 -21.06 -4.26
C VAL A 71 -10.31 -20.97 -5.46
N PRO A 72 -11.59 -21.33 -5.31
CA PRO A 72 -12.57 -21.14 -6.38
C PRO A 72 -12.62 -19.67 -6.81
N VAL A 73 -12.67 -19.41 -8.11
CA VAL A 73 -12.66 -18.05 -8.68
C VAL A 73 -13.72 -17.15 -8.04
N GLY A 74 -14.92 -17.70 -7.77
CA GLY A 74 -16.00 -16.95 -7.11
C GLY A 74 -15.72 -16.54 -5.65
N GLN A 75 -14.73 -17.12 -5.00
CA GLN A 75 -14.34 -16.78 -3.62
C GLN A 75 -13.12 -15.83 -3.55
N VAL A 76 -12.48 -15.54 -4.68
CA VAL A 76 -11.26 -14.72 -4.69
C VAL A 76 -11.54 -13.30 -4.19
N GLN A 77 -12.65 -12.70 -4.60
CA GLN A 77 -13.01 -11.37 -4.14
C GLN A 77 -13.27 -11.33 -2.65
N GLU A 78 -14.02 -12.25 -2.11
CA GLU A 78 -14.32 -12.34 -0.68
C GLU A 78 -13.06 -12.55 0.17
N ARG A 79 -12.10 -13.33 -0.33
CA ARG A 79 -10.89 -13.69 0.42
C ARG A 79 -9.78 -12.65 0.39
N TYR A 80 -9.59 -12.00 -0.76
CA TYR A 80 -8.38 -11.21 -1.00
C TYR A 80 -8.65 -9.73 -1.25
N PHE A 81 -9.90 -9.32 -1.50
CA PHE A 81 -10.25 -7.92 -1.67
C PHE A 81 -10.81 -7.35 -0.37
N PHE A 82 -10.37 -6.15 -0.04
CA PHE A 82 -10.76 -5.47 1.19
C PHE A 82 -11.46 -4.16 0.87
N GLU A 83 -12.65 -3.99 1.43
CA GLU A 83 -13.38 -2.73 1.31
C GLU A 83 -12.87 -1.71 2.33
N PRO A 84 -12.72 -0.43 1.94
CA PRO A 84 -12.30 0.62 2.85
C PRO A 84 -13.27 0.79 4.03
N ARG A 85 -12.81 0.55 5.25
CA ARG A 85 -13.60 0.72 6.46
C ARG A 85 -13.34 2.09 7.08
N ARG A 86 -14.36 2.96 7.19
CA ARG A 86 -14.22 4.27 7.83
C ARG A 86 -13.92 4.11 9.32
N VAL A 87 -12.84 4.73 9.79
CA VAL A 87 -12.36 4.59 11.17
C VAL A 87 -12.31 5.89 11.94
N LYS A 88 -12.24 7.04 11.26
CA LYS A 88 -12.13 8.35 11.91
C LYS A 88 -12.63 9.47 11.00
N ASP A 89 -13.26 10.49 11.61
CA ASP A 89 -13.48 11.77 10.96
C ASP A 89 -12.49 12.82 11.46
N PHE A 90 -12.06 13.66 10.54
CA PHE A 90 -11.23 14.81 10.91
C PHE A 90 -12.10 15.97 11.37
N PRO A 91 -11.70 16.69 12.44
CA PRO A 91 -12.46 17.81 12.97
C PRO A 91 -12.80 18.88 11.93
N GLY A 92 -13.88 19.62 12.13
CA GLY A 92 -14.26 20.75 11.28
C GLY A 92 -14.63 20.37 9.85
N GLY A 93 -15.07 19.13 9.62
CA GLY A 93 -15.38 18.66 8.26
C GLY A 93 -14.14 18.43 7.38
N GLY A 94 -12.95 18.33 7.98
CA GLY A 94 -11.68 18.17 7.29
C GLY A 94 -11.55 16.88 6.46
N GLY A 95 -12.51 15.95 6.58
CA GLY A 95 -12.52 14.69 5.83
C GLY A 95 -12.58 13.47 6.73
N SER A 96 -12.11 12.31 6.21
CA SER A 96 -12.20 11.03 6.91
C SER A 96 -11.00 10.14 6.64
N LEU A 97 -10.67 9.27 7.60
CA LEU A 97 -9.69 8.22 7.47
C LEU A 97 -10.41 6.88 7.32
N TYR A 98 -9.97 6.10 6.37
CA TYR A 98 -10.41 4.74 6.11
C TYR A 98 -9.25 3.78 6.34
N GLN A 99 -9.52 2.67 6.98
CA GLN A 99 -8.60 1.54 7.04
C GLN A 99 -8.78 0.68 5.79
N LEU A 100 -7.70 0.34 5.13
CA LEU A 100 -7.65 -0.58 3.99
C LEU A 100 -7.15 -1.96 4.44
N ILE A 101 -6.02 -1.98 5.12
CA ILE A 101 -5.42 -3.18 5.72
C ILE A 101 -5.13 -2.87 7.18
N GLY A 102 -5.57 -3.74 8.06
CA GLY A 102 -5.42 -3.58 9.51
C GLY A 102 -4.81 -4.79 10.19
N PRO A 103 -4.64 -4.74 11.51
CA PRO A 103 -4.01 -5.82 12.29
C PRO A 103 -4.81 -7.13 12.26
N GLU A 104 -6.09 -7.08 11.92
CA GLU A 104 -6.93 -8.25 11.69
C GLU A 104 -6.57 -9.00 10.41
N THR A 105 -5.92 -8.33 9.46
CA THR A 105 -5.50 -8.93 8.18
C THR A 105 -4.05 -9.42 8.26
N THR A 106 -3.16 -8.59 8.80
CA THR A 106 -1.74 -8.92 8.96
C THR A 106 -1.15 -8.17 10.16
N PRO A 107 -0.26 -8.80 10.94
CA PRO A 107 0.46 -8.13 12.01
C PRO A 107 1.62 -7.26 11.50
N CYS A 108 1.92 -7.27 10.18
CA CYS A 108 3.17 -6.73 9.65
C CYS A 108 3.09 -5.25 9.28
N MET A 109 1.89 -4.75 8.97
CA MET A 109 1.67 -3.37 8.53
C MET A 109 0.23 -2.93 8.72
N GLU A 110 0.01 -1.63 8.70
CA GLU A 110 -1.32 -1.04 8.57
C GLU A 110 -1.34 -0.09 7.37
N VAL A 111 -2.40 -0.13 6.59
CA VAL A 111 -2.61 0.76 5.45
C VAL A 111 -3.93 1.48 5.59
N GLY A 112 -3.86 2.81 5.56
CA GLY A 112 -5.03 3.69 5.59
C GLY A 112 -5.16 4.52 4.32
N LYS A 113 -6.35 5.06 4.10
CA LYS A 113 -6.62 6.08 3.10
C LYS A 113 -7.27 7.28 3.76
N ALA A 114 -6.56 8.40 3.78
CA ALA A 114 -7.11 9.68 4.21
C ALA A 114 -7.77 10.39 3.01
N VAL A 115 -9.05 10.74 3.15
CA VAL A 115 -9.77 11.60 2.21
C VAL A 115 -9.94 12.96 2.87
N ILE A 116 -9.14 13.93 2.43
CA ILE A 116 -9.02 15.24 3.07
C ILE A 116 -9.78 16.27 2.23
N ARG A 117 -10.74 16.96 2.84
CA ARG A 117 -11.62 17.94 2.19
C ARG A 117 -11.39 19.38 2.63
N GLY A 118 -10.77 19.56 3.79
CA GLY A 118 -10.36 20.84 4.36
C GLY A 118 -9.07 20.72 5.13
N PRO A 119 -8.47 21.80 5.64
CA PRO A 119 -7.22 21.74 6.37
C PRO A 119 -7.29 20.81 7.58
N VAL A 120 -6.36 19.88 7.71
CA VAL A 120 -6.24 18.97 8.85
C VAL A 120 -4.86 19.04 9.46
N LEU A 121 -4.78 18.87 10.78
CA LEU A 121 -3.53 18.69 11.50
C LEU A 121 -3.43 17.20 11.89
N ARG A 122 -2.39 16.55 11.37
CA ARG A 122 -2.07 15.16 11.69
C ARG A 122 -0.97 15.11 12.72
N ARG A 123 -1.19 14.34 13.76
CA ARG A 123 -0.17 13.99 14.76
C ARG A 123 -0.21 12.49 14.93
N GLU A 124 0.91 11.87 14.67
CA GLU A 124 1.03 10.41 14.71
C GLU A 124 2.13 10.04 15.70
N ASP A 125 1.88 9.05 16.49
CA ASP A 125 2.81 8.48 17.48
C ASP A 125 3.80 7.49 16.86
N ARG A 126 3.58 7.12 15.61
CA ARG A 126 4.43 6.21 14.81
C ARG A 126 4.78 6.83 13.47
N CYS A 127 5.87 6.37 12.88
CA CYS A 127 6.25 6.82 11.55
C CYS A 127 5.25 6.34 10.49
N GLN A 128 5.14 7.11 9.41
CA GLN A 128 4.34 6.73 8.26
C GLN A 128 4.93 7.23 6.96
N ILE A 129 4.65 6.52 5.88
CA ILE A 129 4.84 6.99 4.51
C ILE A 129 3.47 7.40 3.97
N GLY A 130 3.37 8.65 3.50
CA GLY A 130 2.20 9.14 2.78
C GLY A 130 2.45 9.15 1.29
N ILE A 131 1.45 8.71 0.51
CA ILE A 131 1.47 8.72 -0.97
C ILE A 131 0.20 9.42 -1.43
N VAL A 132 0.34 10.54 -2.12
CA VAL A 132 -0.82 11.24 -2.70
C VAL A 132 -1.32 10.43 -3.90
N THR A 133 -2.57 9.98 -3.87
CA THR A 133 -3.17 9.22 -4.96
C THR A 133 -4.12 10.05 -5.81
N LYS A 134 -4.64 11.17 -5.25
CA LYS A 134 -5.56 12.06 -5.96
C LYS A 134 -5.52 13.47 -5.39
N GLY A 135 -5.69 14.47 -6.26
CA GLY A 135 -5.72 15.89 -5.89
C GLY A 135 -4.34 16.45 -5.59
N LYS A 136 -4.32 17.69 -5.08
CA LYS A 136 -3.08 18.38 -4.67
C LYS A 136 -3.24 18.94 -3.27
N ALA A 137 -2.20 18.89 -2.49
CA ALA A 137 -2.17 19.42 -1.13
C ALA A 137 -0.93 20.26 -0.88
N LEU A 138 -1.10 21.28 -0.06
CA LEU A 138 -0.02 21.92 0.66
C LEU A 138 0.22 21.12 1.94
N VAL A 139 1.43 20.64 2.12
CA VAL A 139 1.87 19.86 3.26
C VAL A 139 2.90 20.69 4.03
N GLU A 140 2.64 20.92 5.30
CA GLU A 140 3.43 21.83 6.14
C GLU A 140 3.82 21.18 7.46
N THR A 141 5.08 21.32 7.82
CA THR A 141 5.62 21.03 9.15
C THR A 141 6.15 22.30 9.77
N ALA A 142 6.72 22.25 10.97
CA ALA A 142 7.42 23.39 11.56
C ALA A 142 8.69 23.80 10.78
N LEU A 143 9.24 22.91 9.95
CA LEU A 143 10.54 23.08 9.29
C LEU A 143 10.45 23.20 7.76
N ASP A 144 9.39 22.70 7.15
CA ASP A 144 9.30 22.63 5.69
C ASP A 144 7.84 22.78 5.22
N ARG A 145 7.70 23.26 3.98
CA ARG A 145 6.43 23.48 3.32
C ARG A 145 6.53 23.06 1.86
N ARG A 146 5.67 22.13 1.43
CA ARG A 146 5.69 21.60 0.06
C ARG A 146 4.30 21.40 -0.52
N GLU A 147 4.18 21.69 -1.80
CA GLU A 147 3.02 21.26 -2.59
C GLU A 147 3.28 19.86 -3.10
N LEU A 148 2.33 18.94 -2.86
CA LEU A 148 2.37 17.56 -3.30
C LEU A 148 1.18 17.28 -4.19
N GLY A 149 1.43 16.58 -5.29
CA GLY A 149 0.43 16.09 -6.25
C GLY A 149 0.42 14.59 -6.36
N PRO A 150 -0.36 14.03 -7.31
CA PRO A 150 -0.47 12.59 -7.48
C PRO A 150 0.89 11.91 -7.69
N PHE A 151 1.12 10.83 -6.93
CA PHE A 151 2.34 10.01 -6.84
C PHE A 151 3.51 10.64 -6.08
N ASP A 152 3.38 11.88 -5.59
CA ASP A 152 4.35 12.39 -4.63
C ASP A 152 4.24 11.63 -3.31
N THR A 153 5.38 11.45 -2.67
CA THR A 153 5.52 10.72 -1.41
C THR A 153 6.16 11.61 -0.35
N PHE A 154 5.80 11.35 0.91
CA PHE A 154 6.46 11.97 2.06
C PHE A 154 6.63 10.96 3.19
N PHE A 155 7.63 11.20 4.03
CA PHE A 155 7.85 10.45 5.25
C PHE A 155 7.54 11.33 6.45
N LEU A 156 6.71 10.86 7.35
CA LEU A 156 6.42 11.49 8.64
C LEU A 156 7.05 10.65 9.75
N PRO A 157 8.08 11.15 10.45
CA PRO A 157 8.67 10.43 11.57
C PRO A 157 7.74 10.40 12.77
N ALA A 158 7.90 9.38 13.63
CA ALA A 158 7.17 9.29 14.90
C ALA A 158 7.51 10.47 15.82
N GLY A 159 6.53 10.95 16.60
CA GLY A 159 6.73 11.98 17.61
C GLY A 159 7.03 13.38 17.08
N GLY A 160 6.82 13.61 15.77
CA GLY A 160 6.99 14.93 15.18
C GLY A 160 5.98 15.97 15.67
N SER A 161 6.25 17.26 15.41
CA SER A 161 5.39 18.41 15.81
C SER A 161 4.01 18.40 15.16
N GLY A 162 3.79 17.51 14.23
CA GLY A 162 2.57 17.37 13.44
C GLY A 162 2.76 17.81 11.98
N LEU A 163 1.83 17.35 11.17
CA LEU A 163 1.76 17.65 9.74
C LEU A 163 0.42 18.31 9.44
N ARG A 164 0.45 19.54 8.95
CA ARG A 164 -0.73 20.21 8.41
C ARG A 164 -0.86 19.83 6.94
N ILE A 165 -2.04 19.38 6.55
CA ILE A 165 -2.36 19.06 5.16
C ILE A 165 -3.54 19.92 4.75
N SER A 166 -3.38 20.73 3.72
CA SER A 166 -4.40 21.63 3.19
C SER A 166 -4.65 21.32 1.72
N PRO A 167 -5.84 20.84 1.34
CA PRO A 167 -6.19 20.67 -0.07
C PRO A 167 -6.07 21.98 -0.85
N LEU A 168 -5.59 21.93 -2.10
CA LEU A 168 -5.45 23.11 -2.96
C LEU A 168 -6.61 23.21 -3.98
N ASP A 169 -6.87 22.14 -4.70
CA ASP A 169 -7.82 22.10 -5.82
C ASP A 169 -8.96 21.09 -5.61
N GLY A 170 -9.54 21.05 -4.42
CA GLY A 170 -10.58 20.07 -4.06
C GLY A 170 -10.03 18.93 -3.19
N PRO A 171 -10.81 17.86 -2.98
CA PRO A 171 -10.42 16.78 -2.09
C PRO A 171 -9.13 16.09 -2.49
N VAL A 172 -8.31 15.75 -1.49
CA VAL A 172 -7.05 15.01 -1.65
C VAL A 172 -7.20 13.62 -1.05
N GLU A 173 -6.70 12.61 -1.75
CA GLU A 173 -6.60 11.25 -1.24
C GLU A 173 -5.13 10.90 -1.01
N ILE A 174 -4.81 10.41 0.19
CA ILE A 174 -3.47 10.02 0.59
C ILE A 174 -3.53 8.59 1.15
N LEU A 175 -2.72 7.69 0.60
CA LEU A 175 -2.44 6.41 1.25
C LEU A 175 -1.45 6.65 2.37
N GLU A 176 -1.73 6.05 3.52
CA GLU A 176 -0.91 6.12 4.73
C GLU A 176 -0.42 4.71 5.07
N CYS A 177 0.87 4.48 4.88
CA CYS A 177 1.50 3.19 5.14
C CYS A 177 2.27 3.29 6.45
N CYS A 178 1.88 2.48 7.43
CA CYS A 178 2.43 2.51 8.77
C CYS A 178 3.02 1.14 9.17
N PRO A 179 4.08 1.11 9.98
CA PRO A 179 4.50 -0.12 10.64
C PRO A 179 3.39 -0.63 11.57
N PRO A 180 3.44 -1.89 12.00
CA PRO A 180 2.48 -2.41 12.98
C PRO A 180 2.54 -1.60 14.28
N ARG A 181 1.47 -1.64 15.04
CA ARG A 181 1.48 -1.10 16.41
C ARG A 181 2.30 -2.04 17.30
N PRO A 182 3.04 -1.48 18.27
CA PRO A 182 3.77 -2.28 19.25
C PRO A 182 2.83 -3.13 20.12
#